data_2dd15ea474528c0dcaa368b9a456c09d
#
_entry.id   2dd15ea474528c0dcaa368b9a456c09d
#
_cell.length_a   1.000
_cell.length_b   1.000
_cell.length_c   1.000
_cell.angle_alpha   90.00
_cell.angle_beta   90.00
_cell.angle_gamma   90.00
#
_symmetry.space_group_name_H-M   'P 1'
#
loop_
_entity.id
_entity.type
_entity.pdbx_description
1 polymer ?
#
loop_
_entity_poly.entity_id
_entity_poly.type
_entity_poly.pdbx_seq_one_letter_code
_entity_poly.pdbx_strand_id
1 'polypeptide(L)'
;MTSDKLSTSALAKLKDLEPKILFSQLKSAGYIVRGRDKWVLTERGEAFGGEYVDHTKFGQFIVWPENLLIDTASTAGITLTATQLGQSLQLSAKKINLLLNELGWIRREDDGWHITNTGLKVGGEQREDKATNNAFVVWHDTVAKNKRLKQSVVEFLGKDAESHSTDVSFSSFRQKFEAKHRTLDGHYVRSKGELIIDNWLYMAGVVHAYERPLPIATEIVSDFYLPSGKVYIQFWGSDKGAIDNKQKETTQKVYKEHGFDLIEIYPEDIPNLDSVLPPLLRQFGIKAY
;
A
#
# COMPACT_ATOMS: atom_id res chain seq x y z
N MET A 1 -23.04 24.15 12.63
CA MET A 1 -22.34 25.42 12.35
C MET A 1 -21.30 25.12 11.29
N THR A 2 -21.57 25.52 10.04
CA THR A 2 -20.60 25.44 8.94
C THR A 2 -19.50 26.46 9.28
N SER A 3 -18.35 25.98 9.68
CA SER A 3 -17.16 26.81 9.83
C SER A 3 -16.88 27.44 8.46
N ASP A 4 -16.93 28.76 8.36
CA ASP A 4 -16.58 29.47 7.13
C ASP A 4 -15.11 29.15 6.80
N LYS A 5 -14.92 28.40 5.70
CA LYS A 5 -13.58 28.09 5.20
C LYS A 5 -13.07 29.24 4.33
N LEU A 6 -11.83 29.59 4.54
CA LEU A 6 -11.17 30.70 3.86
C LEU A 6 -10.16 30.19 2.83
N SER A 7 -10.04 30.86 1.70
CA SER A 7 -8.91 30.62 0.79
C SER A 7 -7.58 30.91 1.50
N THR A 8 -6.49 30.28 1.06
CA THR A 8 -5.16 30.48 1.67
C THR A 8 -4.78 31.96 1.74
N SER A 9 -5.12 32.75 0.72
CA SER A 9 -4.84 34.20 0.74
C SER A 9 -5.73 34.96 1.71
N ALA A 10 -7.01 34.59 1.86
CA ALA A 10 -7.91 35.19 2.83
C ALA A 10 -7.51 34.84 4.26
N LEU A 11 -7.14 33.56 4.50
CA LEU A 11 -6.63 33.12 5.79
C LEU A 11 -5.32 33.83 6.18
N ALA A 12 -4.43 34.07 5.20
CA ALA A 12 -3.20 34.84 5.43
C ALA A 12 -3.51 36.25 5.93
N LYS A 13 -4.44 36.93 5.27
CA LYS A 13 -4.88 38.29 5.70
C LYS A 13 -5.48 38.28 7.10
N LEU A 14 -6.30 37.27 7.42
CA LEU A 14 -6.88 37.15 8.75
C LEU A 14 -5.83 36.94 9.84
N LYS A 15 -4.74 36.25 9.52
CA LYS A 15 -3.60 35.97 10.43
C LYS A 15 -2.53 37.09 10.40
N ASP A 16 -2.78 38.18 9.73
CA ASP A 16 -1.82 39.29 9.51
C ASP A 16 -0.48 38.80 8.93
N LEU A 17 -0.56 37.88 7.96
CA LEU A 17 0.58 37.31 7.25
C LEU A 17 0.52 37.63 5.75
N GLU A 18 1.68 37.72 5.14
CA GLU A 18 1.74 37.68 3.69
C GLU A 18 1.31 36.30 3.16
N PRO A 19 0.52 36.22 2.07
CA PRO A 19 0.11 34.93 1.49
C PRO A 19 1.28 33.98 1.22
N LYS A 20 2.41 34.50 0.74
CA LYS A 20 3.63 33.74 0.46
C LYS A 20 4.20 33.05 1.72
N ILE A 21 4.13 33.70 2.86
CA ILE A 21 4.57 33.17 4.16
C ILE A 21 3.66 32.01 4.57
N LEU A 22 2.34 32.20 4.49
CA LEU A 22 1.40 31.15 4.83
C LEU A 22 1.53 29.93 3.92
N PHE A 23 1.70 30.11 2.61
CA PHE A 23 1.97 29.01 1.69
C PHE A 23 3.26 28.25 2.06
N SER A 24 4.31 28.97 2.46
CA SER A 24 5.57 28.36 2.93
C SER A 24 5.37 27.57 4.21
N GLN A 25 4.61 28.08 5.19
CA GLN A 25 4.29 27.39 6.42
C GLN A 25 3.46 26.12 6.19
N LEU A 26 2.44 26.20 5.34
CA LEU A 26 1.61 25.05 4.96
C LEU A 26 2.44 23.96 4.25
N LYS A 27 3.36 24.39 3.38
CA LYS A 27 4.31 23.46 2.73
C LYS A 27 5.24 22.82 3.76
N SER A 28 5.83 23.60 4.66
CA SER A 28 6.73 23.09 5.70
C SER A 28 6.02 22.16 6.69
N ALA A 29 4.74 22.38 6.95
CA ALA A 29 3.91 21.47 7.74
C ALA A 29 3.48 20.20 6.97
N GLY A 30 3.74 20.15 5.67
CA GLY A 30 3.35 19.01 4.80
C GLY A 30 1.86 18.98 4.48
N TYR A 31 1.14 20.11 4.61
CA TYR A 31 -0.30 20.19 4.29
C TYR A 31 -0.55 20.37 2.81
N ILE A 32 0.40 20.99 2.11
CA ILE A 32 0.39 21.14 0.65
C ILE A 32 1.76 20.79 0.07
N VAL A 33 1.78 20.34 -1.17
CA VAL A 33 3.02 20.15 -1.97
C VAL A 33 2.91 20.88 -3.29
N ARG A 34 4.04 21.17 -3.92
CA ARG A 34 4.05 21.78 -5.23
C ARG A 34 3.84 20.71 -6.31
N GLY A 35 2.71 20.74 -7.02
CA GLY A 35 2.50 20.03 -8.27
C GLY A 35 3.16 20.78 -9.43
N ARG A 36 2.96 20.33 -10.68
CA ARG A 36 3.53 20.99 -11.87
C ARG A 36 3.10 22.46 -11.95
N ASP A 37 1.80 22.71 -11.93
CA ASP A 37 1.25 24.06 -12.18
C ASP A 37 0.50 24.63 -10.97
N LYS A 38 0.15 23.81 -9.99
CA LYS A 38 -0.67 24.20 -8.84
C LYS A 38 -0.21 23.57 -7.53
N TRP A 39 -0.71 24.13 -6.44
CA TRP A 39 -0.59 23.51 -5.13
C TRP A 39 -1.54 22.31 -5.02
N VAL A 40 -1.06 21.24 -4.46
CA VAL A 40 -1.81 20.00 -4.23
C VAL A 40 -1.99 19.82 -2.73
N LEU A 41 -3.22 19.59 -2.32
CA LEU A 41 -3.57 19.27 -0.95
C LEU A 41 -3.13 17.83 -0.64
N THR A 42 -2.46 17.64 0.49
CA THR A 42 -2.02 16.31 0.93
C THR A 42 -3.07 15.67 1.85
N GLU A 43 -2.98 14.36 2.05
CA GLU A 43 -3.80 13.63 3.04
C GLU A 43 -3.66 14.25 4.45
N ARG A 44 -2.46 14.75 4.78
CA ARG A 44 -2.23 15.49 6.03
C ARG A 44 -2.97 16.81 6.04
N GLY A 45 -2.95 17.57 4.96
CA GLY A 45 -3.69 18.83 4.84
C GLY A 45 -5.20 18.62 4.93
N GLU A 46 -5.72 17.54 4.32
CA GLU A 46 -7.14 17.15 4.46
C GLU A 46 -7.49 16.84 5.92
N ALA A 47 -6.63 16.10 6.63
CA ALA A 47 -6.82 15.79 8.06
C ALA A 47 -6.85 17.04 8.95
N PHE A 48 -6.22 18.14 8.54
CA PHE A 48 -6.27 19.45 9.22
C PHE A 48 -7.37 20.38 8.66
N GLY A 49 -8.32 19.81 7.91
CA GLY A 49 -9.54 20.49 7.46
C GLY A 49 -9.40 21.24 6.14
N GLY A 50 -8.28 21.07 5.43
CA GLY A 50 -8.12 21.57 4.07
C GLY A 50 -9.06 20.84 3.12
N GLU A 51 -9.63 21.53 2.15
CA GLU A 51 -10.43 20.95 1.08
C GLU A 51 -10.36 21.78 -0.20
N TYR A 52 -10.74 21.18 -1.33
CA TYR A 52 -10.84 21.87 -2.59
C TYR A 52 -12.23 22.49 -2.76
N VAL A 53 -12.25 23.72 -3.28
CA VAL A 53 -13.47 24.40 -3.70
C VAL A 53 -13.32 24.82 -5.15
N ASP A 54 -14.35 24.58 -5.94
CA ASP A 54 -14.45 25.03 -7.34
C ASP A 54 -15.14 26.38 -7.42
N HIS A 55 -14.50 27.32 -8.08
CA HIS A 55 -15.05 28.67 -8.30
C HIS A 55 -15.12 28.94 -9.81
N THR A 56 -16.26 29.38 -10.29
CA THR A 56 -16.54 29.63 -11.72
C THR A 56 -15.55 30.54 -12.42
N LYS A 57 -14.99 31.55 -11.71
CA LYS A 57 -14.05 32.52 -12.25
C LYS A 57 -12.58 32.18 -11.98
N PHE A 58 -12.26 31.51 -10.87
CA PHE A 58 -10.88 31.30 -10.42
C PHE A 58 -10.43 29.84 -10.49
N GLY A 59 -11.31 28.91 -10.91
CA GLY A 59 -11.05 27.50 -10.95
C GLY A 59 -10.98 26.90 -9.55
N GLN A 60 -10.34 25.74 -9.44
CA GLN A 60 -10.20 25.00 -8.20
C GLN A 60 -9.07 25.54 -7.32
N PHE A 61 -9.35 25.76 -6.04
CA PHE A 61 -8.36 26.18 -5.04
C PHE A 61 -8.62 25.56 -3.67
N ILE A 62 -7.62 25.64 -2.79
CA ILE A 62 -7.68 25.05 -1.45
C ILE A 62 -8.22 26.08 -0.46
N VAL A 63 -9.15 25.63 0.39
CA VAL A 63 -9.69 26.40 1.51
C VAL A 63 -9.37 25.72 2.83
N TRP A 64 -9.33 26.50 3.90
CA TRP A 64 -8.93 26.10 5.23
C TRP A 64 -9.90 26.61 6.30
N PRO A 65 -10.06 25.90 7.42
CA PRO A 65 -10.77 26.43 8.57
C PRO A 65 -10.15 27.74 9.06
N GLU A 66 -10.97 28.70 9.46
CA GLU A 66 -10.51 29.98 10.00
C GLU A 66 -9.55 29.81 11.20
N ASN A 67 -9.83 28.84 12.04
CA ASN A 67 -9.04 28.50 13.23
C ASN A 67 -7.91 27.50 12.96
N LEU A 68 -7.46 27.36 11.71
CA LEU A 68 -6.38 26.44 11.35
C LEU A 68 -5.14 26.67 12.22
N LEU A 69 -4.74 25.65 12.95
CA LEU A 69 -3.46 25.57 13.64
C LEU A 69 -2.46 24.85 12.74
N ILE A 70 -1.37 25.52 12.40
CA ILE A 70 -0.31 24.94 11.59
C ILE A 70 0.69 24.27 12.53
N ASP A 71 0.75 22.94 12.46
CA ASP A 71 1.70 22.15 13.25
C ASP A 71 3.09 22.21 12.61
N THR A 72 3.84 23.25 12.93
CA THR A 72 5.25 23.42 12.53
C THR A 72 6.22 22.75 13.51
N ALA A 73 5.74 22.37 14.70
CA ALA A 73 6.60 21.77 15.73
C ALA A 73 6.87 20.28 15.52
N SER A 74 5.96 19.57 14.87
CA SER A 74 6.08 18.12 14.64
C SER A 74 6.85 17.75 13.35
N THR A 75 7.16 18.75 12.51
CA THR A 75 7.87 18.53 11.24
C THR A 75 8.98 19.58 11.09
N ALA A 76 10.14 19.11 10.68
CA ALA A 76 11.25 20.01 10.36
C ALA A 76 11.08 20.68 8.97
N GLY A 77 10.01 20.35 8.24
CA GLY A 77 9.80 20.81 6.86
C GLY A 77 10.86 20.29 5.88
N ILE A 78 11.57 19.26 6.26
CA ILE A 78 12.68 18.68 5.50
C ILE A 78 12.11 17.74 4.43
N THR A 79 12.66 17.82 3.23
CA THR A 79 12.42 16.84 2.18
C THR A 79 13.51 15.77 2.20
N LEU A 80 13.09 14.51 2.17
CA LEU A 80 13.96 13.33 2.16
C LEU A 80 14.08 12.77 0.75
N THR A 81 15.28 12.48 0.32
CA THR A 81 15.51 11.65 -0.88
C THR A 81 15.16 10.19 -0.59
N ALA A 82 15.04 9.35 -1.64
CA ALA A 82 14.85 7.91 -1.46
C ALA A 82 15.94 7.26 -0.59
N THR A 83 17.18 7.76 -0.66
CA THR A 83 18.29 7.30 0.20
C THR A 83 18.05 7.64 1.67
N GLN A 84 17.68 8.88 1.97
CA GLN A 84 17.42 9.33 3.35
C GLN A 84 16.18 8.68 3.93
N LEU A 85 15.10 8.55 3.12
CA LEU A 85 13.89 7.83 3.52
C LEU A 85 14.20 6.36 3.79
N GLY A 86 15.01 5.72 2.93
CA GLY A 86 15.47 4.35 3.12
C GLY A 86 16.28 4.17 4.39
N GLN A 87 17.21 5.07 4.66
CA GLN A 87 18.00 5.05 5.90
C GLN A 87 17.11 5.09 7.15
N SER A 88 16.07 5.95 7.16
CA SER A 88 15.13 6.04 8.28
C SER A 88 14.28 4.77 8.48
N LEU A 89 14.14 3.94 7.43
CA LEU A 89 13.36 2.70 7.40
C LEU A 89 14.24 1.44 7.28
N GLN A 90 15.56 1.58 7.43
CA GLN A 90 16.55 0.49 7.32
C GLN A 90 16.57 -0.24 5.97
N LEU A 91 16.28 0.50 4.90
CA LEU A 91 16.25 -0.01 3.53
C LEU A 91 17.19 0.77 2.61
N SER A 92 17.66 0.13 1.54
CA SER A 92 18.37 0.84 0.48
C SER A 92 17.42 1.69 -0.36
N ALA A 93 17.95 2.73 -1.03
CA ALA A 93 17.17 3.57 -1.93
C ALA A 93 16.46 2.76 -3.04
N LYS A 94 17.12 1.72 -3.56
CA LYS A 94 16.52 0.81 -4.57
C LYS A 94 15.28 0.12 -4.03
N LYS A 95 15.36 -0.44 -2.82
CA LYS A 95 14.24 -1.13 -2.17
C LYS A 95 13.10 -0.19 -1.82
N ILE A 96 13.40 1.02 -1.33
CA ILE A 96 12.38 2.05 -1.07
C ILE A 96 11.66 2.43 -2.37
N ASN A 97 12.39 2.70 -3.45
CA ASN A 97 11.74 3.05 -4.72
C ASN A 97 10.85 1.92 -5.25
N LEU A 98 11.21 0.65 -5.07
CA LEU A 98 10.36 -0.48 -5.42
C LEU A 98 9.06 -0.48 -4.60
N LEU A 99 9.14 -0.31 -3.28
CA LEU A 99 7.96 -0.22 -2.41
C LEU A 99 7.06 0.98 -2.74
N LEU A 100 7.65 2.14 -3.00
CA LEU A 100 6.90 3.32 -3.40
C LEU A 100 6.21 3.16 -4.75
N ASN A 101 6.83 2.42 -5.67
CA ASN A 101 6.24 2.05 -6.95
C ASN A 101 5.09 1.04 -6.77
N GLU A 102 5.26 0.03 -5.93
CA GLU A 102 4.21 -0.94 -5.58
C GLU A 102 3.01 -0.28 -4.93
N LEU A 103 3.24 0.70 -4.04
CA LEU A 103 2.19 1.55 -3.46
C LEU A 103 1.51 2.48 -4.48
N GLY A 104 2.01 2.55 -5.70
CA GLY A 104 1.50 3.43 -6.74
C GLY A 104 1.81 4.92 -6.49
N TRP A 105 2.79 5.25 -5.65
CA TRP A 105 3.17 6.63 -5.35
C TRP A 105 4.15 7.21 -6.35
N ILE A 106 4.96 6.36 -6.96
CA ILE A 106 5.86 6.69 -8.07
C ILE A 106 5.71 5.68 -9.20
N ARG A 107 6.24 5.99 -10.36
CA ARG A 107 6.40 5.07 -11.49
C ARG A 107 7.77 5.24 -12.11
N ARG A 108 8.31 4.17 -12.68
CA ARG A 108 9.56 4.20 -13.41
C ARG A 108 9.30 4.63 -14.86
N GLU A 109 10.07 5.59 -15.34
CA GLU A 109 10.14 5.99 -16.74
C GLU A 109 11.62 5.98 -17.20
N ASP A 110 11.89 6.24 -18.48
CA ASP A 110 13.24 6.13 -19.06
C ASP A 110 14.24 7.08 -18.40
N ASP A 111 13.80 8.29 -18.04
CA ASP A 111 14.61 9.34 -17.41
C ASP A 111 14.61 9.29 -15.88
N GLY A 112 13.92 8.35 -15.24
CA GLY A 112 13.96 8.25 -13.78
C GLY A 112 12.66 7.83 -13.12
N TRP A 113 12.45 8.37 -11.91
CA TRP A 113 11.26 8.11 -11.11
C TRP A 113 10.31 9.31 -11.15
N HIS A 114 9.09 9.06 -11.58
CA HIS A 114 8.05 10.07 -11.70
C HIS A 114 6.98 9.91 -10.61
N ILE A 115 6.58 11.03 -10.04
CA ILE A 115 5.54 11.05 -9.02
C ILE A 115 4.16 10.87 -9.64
N THR A 116 3.29 10.12 -8.96
CA THR A 116 1.88 9.97 -9.31
C THR A 116 1.01 10.96 -8.54
N ASN A 117 -0.27 11.07 -8.92
CA ASN A 117 -1.23 11.87 -8.15
C ASN A 117 -1.36 11.36 -6.70
N THR A 118 -1.29 10.05 -6.47
CA THR A 118 -1.29 9.45 -5.13
C THR A 118 -0.03 9.85 -4.37
N GLY A 119 1.14 9.81 -5.03
CA GLY A 119 2.40 10.24 -4.44
C GLY A 119 2.39 11.71 -4.00
N LEU A 120 1.81 12.60 -4.81
CA LEU A 120 1.62 14.01 -4.44
C LEU A 120 0.76 14.14 -3.17
N LYS A 121 -0.36 13.40 -3.10
CA LYS A 121 -1.28 13.44 -1.94
C LYS A 121 -0.63 12.96 -0.65
N VAL A 122 0.31 12.04 -0.69
CA VAL A 122 1.04 11.60 0.51
C VAL A 122 2.22 12.48 0.89
N GLY A 123 2.57 13.47 0.08
CA GLY A 123 3.61 14.46 0.41
C GLY A 123 4.90 14.30 -0.39
N GLY A 124 4.87 13.68 -1.56
CA GLY A 124 5.98 13.64 -2.50
C GLY A 124 6.04 14.88 -3.39
N GLU A 125 7.22 15.24 -3.85
CA GLU A 125 7.48 16.36 -4.78
C GLU A 125 8.44 15.90 -5.88
N GLN A 126 8.10 16.16 -7.15
CA GLN A 126 8.97 15.87 -8.28
C GLN A 126 10.19 16.78 -8.29
N ARG A 127 11.35 16.20 -8.54
CA ARG A 127 12.63 16.90 -8.76
C ARG A 127 13.33 16.35 -9.98
N GLU A 128 14.28 17.12 -10.47
CA GLU A 128 15.15 16.76 -11.57
C GLU A 128 16.59 17.08 -11.19
N ASP A 129 17.49 16.17 -11.49
CA ASP A 129 18.93 16.34 -11.28
C ASP A 129 19.48 17.22 -12.40
N LYS A 130 20.08 18.34 -12.04
CA LYS A 130 20.58 19.36 -13.00
C LYS A 130 21.75 18.86 -13.84
N ALA A 131 22.48 17.87 -13.38
CA ALA A 131 23.67 17.36 -14.06
C ALA A 131 23.33 16.24 -15.05
N THR A 132 22.37 15.39 -14.67
CA THR A 132 22.01 14.19 -15.44
C THR A 132 20.65 14.28 -16.12
N ASN A 133 19.85 15.31 -15.81
CA ASN A 133 18.44 15.46 -16.20
C ASN A 133 17.54 14.28 -15.76
N ASN A 134 18.02 13.48 -14.81
CA ASN A 134 17.24 12.36 -14.30
C ASN A 134 16.14 12.83 -13.34
N ALA A 135 14.94 12.35 -13.58
CA ALA A 135 13.80 12.59 -12.72
C ALA A 135 13.89 11.77 -11.41
N PHE A 136 13.65 12.41 -10.28
CA PHE A 136 13.56 11.75 -8.99
C PHE A 136 12.51 12.42 -8.10
N VAL A 137 12.13 11.74 -7.02
CA VAL A 137 11.11 12.22 -6.08
C VAL A 137 11.72 12.43 -4.71
N VAL A 138 11.38 13.54 -4.09
CA VAL A 138 11.68 13.82 -2.68
C VAL A 138 10.40 13.78 -1.88
N TRP A 139 10.51 13.45 -0.61
CA TRP A 139 9.38 13.18 0.27
C TRP A 139 9.43 14.09 1.48
N HIS A 140 8.30 14.65 1.86
CA HIS A 140 8.20 15.32 3.15
C HIS A 140 8.54 14.34 4.28
N ASP A 141 9.21 14.79 5.35
CA ASP A 141 9.69 13.96 6.46
C ASP A 141 8.58 13.14 7.14
N THR A 142 7.34 13.65 7.14
CA THR A 142 6.17 12.93 7.66
C THR A 142 5.87 11.64 6.93
N VAL A 143 6.34 11.48 5.68
CA VAL A 143 6.11 10.26 4.87
C VAL A 143 6.79 9.05 5.51
N ALA A 144 7.92 9.22 6.20
CA ALA A 144 8.56 8.16 6.97
C ALA A 144 7.64 7.58 8.07
N LYS A 145 6.64 8.34 8.52
CA LYS A 145 5.66 7.93 9.53
C LYS A 145 4.34 7.42 8.91
N ASN A 146 4.20 7.43 7.58
CA ASN A 146 2.99 6.98 6.91
C ASN A 146 2.70 5.50 7.21
N LYS A 147 1.49 5.20 7.63
CA LYS A 147 1.08 3.85 8.06
C LYS A 147 1.24 2.83 6.92
N ARG A 148 0.79 3.16 5.70
CA ARG A 148 0.88 2.27 4.52
C ARG A 148 2.33 1.94 4.17
N LEU A 149 3.22 2.96 4.15
CA LEU A 149 4.64 2.74 3.89
C LEU A 149 5.29 1.87 4.97
N LYS A 150 5.03 2.15 6.25
CA LYS A 150 5.55 1.34 7.35
C LYS A 150 5.08 -0.11 7.28
N GLN A 151 3.82 -0.33 6.97
CA GLN A 151 3.27 -1.67 6.81
C GLN A 151 3.96 -2.41 5.66
N SER A 152 4.10 -1.78 4.48
CA SER A 152 4.81 -2.37 3.34
C SER A 152 6.28 -2.67 3.65
N VAL A 153 6.96 -1.79 4.41
CA VAL A 153 8.34 -2.04 4.86
C VAL A 153 8.42 -3.26 5.77
N VAL A 154 7.49 -3.38 6.72
CA VAL A 154 7.42 -4.53 7.63
C VAL A 154 7.17 -5.81 6.84
N GLU A 155 6.20 -5.82 5.92
CA GLU A 155 5.91 -6.96 5.04
C GLU A 155 7.12 -7.33 4.18
N PHE A 156 7.81 -6.33 3.64
CA PHE A 156 9.01 -6.54 2.83
C PHE A 156 10.19 -7.11 3.62
N LEU A 157 10.42 -6.65 4.85
CA LEU A 157 11.54 -7.09 5.68
C LEU A 157 11.33 -8.47 6.30
N GLY A 158 10.08 -8.90 6.47
CA GLY A 158 9.74 -10.18 7.13
C GLY A 158 10.33 -10.31 8.54
N LYS A 159 10.75 -9.20 9.17
CA LYS A 159 11.40 -9.17 10.48
C LYS A 159 10.62 -8.30 11.47
N ASP A 160 10.40 -8.85 12.66
CA ASP A 160 10.03 -8.14 13.89
C ASP A 160 8.81 -7.21 13.80
N ALA A 161 7.78 -7.66 13.09
CA ALA A 161 6.52 -6.95 13.05
C ALA A 161 5.90 -6.77 14.43
N GLU A 162 6.20 -7.63 15.39
CA GLU A 162 5.75 -7.51 16.77
C GLU A 162 6.27 -6.24 17.46
N SER A 163 7.45 -5.74 17.08
CA SER A 163 8.06 -4.56 17.69
C SER A 163 7.60 -3.22 17.10
N HIS A 164 6.95 -3.22 15.93
CA HIS A 164 6.60 -1.99 15.20
C HIS A 164 5.10 -1.71 15.07
N SER A 165 4.24 -2.62 15.50
CA SER A 165 2.80 -2.47 15.42
C SER A 165 2.18 -2.13 16.76
N THR A 166 1.40 -1.08 16.82
CA THR A 166 0.64 -0.64 17.99
C THR A 166 -0.88 -0.84 17.81
N ASP A 167 -1.33 -1.57 16.78
CA ASP A 167 -2.75 -1.68 16.46
C ASP A 167 -3.29 -3.11 16.50
N VAL A 168 -4.56 -3.25 16.86
CA VAL A 168 -5.28 -4.49 17.24
C VAL A 168 -5.53 -5.47 16.07
N SER A 169 -5.12 -5.16 14.85
CA SER A 169 -5.19 -6.08 13.70
C SER A 169 -4.07 -7.15 13.69
N PHE A 170 -3.50 -7.40 14.85
CA PHE A 170 -2.36 -8.31 15.07
C PHE A 170 -2.63 -9.79 14.86
N SER A 171 -3.87 -10.24 14.92
CA SER A 171 -4.15 -11.68 14.78
C SER A 171 -3.87 -12.19 13.37
N SER A 172 -4.26 -11.42 12.35
CA SER A 172 -3.95 -11.75 10.95
C SER A 172 -2.48 -11.54 10.59
N PHE A 173 -1.84 -10.58 11.28
CA PHE A 173 -0.43 -10.28 11.09
C PHE A 173 0.48 -11.36 11.71
N ARG A 174 0.14 -11.91 12.89
CA ARG A 174 0.85 -13.03 13.52
C ARG A 174 0.84 -14.28 12.63
N GLN A 175 -0.21 -14.52 11.87
CA GLN A 175 -0.26 -15.61 10.92
C GLN A 175 0.76 -15.43 9.78
N LYS A 176 0.99 -14.21 9.30
CA LYS A 176 2.01 -13.90 8.28
C LYS A 176 3.45 -14.13 8.76
N PHE A 177 3.73 -14.03 10.07
CA PHE A 177 5.08 -14.22 10.62
C PHE A 177 5.48 -15.68 10.87
N GLU A 178 4.56 -16.62 10.79
CA GLU A 178 4.92 -18.03 10.68
C GLU A 178 5.44 -18.40 9.29
N ALA A 179 5.35 -17.50 8.32
CA ALA A 179 5.82 -17.69 6.95
C ALA A 179 7.35 -17.76 6.90
N LYS A 180 7.87 -18.97 6.60
CA LYS A 180 9.30 -19.31 6.65
C LYS A 180 9.92 -19.54 5.28
N HIS A 181 9.09 -19.72 4.26
CA HIS A 181 9.52 -20.12 2.92
C HIS A 181 9.41 -18.96 1.96
N ARG A 182 10.53 -18.55 1.35
CA ARG A 182 10.56 -17.47 0.39
C ARG A 182 10.19 -17.98 -1.01
N THR A 183 9.23 -17.35 -1.65
CA THR A 183 8.76 -17.63 -3.00
C THR A 183 9.65 -17.02 -4.09
N LEU A 184 9.46 -17.45 -5.34
CA LEU A 184 10.22 -16.92 -6.50
C LEU A 184 9.91 -15.45 -6.80
N ASP A 185 8.68 -15.00 -6.57
CA ASP A 185 8.28 -13.59 -6.72
C ASP A 185 8.67 -12.72 -5.50
N GLY A 186 9.17 -13.34 -4.43
CA GLY A 186 9.88 -12.65 -3.35
C GLY A 186 9.13 -12.46 -2.05
N HIS A 187 7.88 -12.91 -1.94
CA HIS A 187 7.18 -12.89 -0.66
C HIS A 187 7.41 -14.19 0.16
N TYR A 188 6.77 -14.31 1.30
CA TYR A 188 6.96 -15.44 2.20
C TYR A 188 5.63 -16.16 2.45
N VAL A 189 5.69 -17.49 2.49
CA VAL A 189 4.56 -18.39 2.76
C VAL A 189 4.82 -19.30 3.95
N ARG A 190 3.77 -19.86 4.55
CA ARG A 190 3.84 -20.60 5.83
C ARG A 190 4.31 -22.04 5.69
N SER A 191 4.00 -22.68 4.58
CA SER A 191 4.31 -24.09 4.36
C SER A 191 5.04 -24.35 3.05
N LYS A 192 5.70 -25.50 2.95
CA LYS A 192 6.33 -25.96 1.71
C LYS A 192 5.31 -26.22 0.60
N GLY A 193 4.11 -26.68 0.95
CA GLY A 193 3.03 -26.88 -0.02
C GLY A 193 2.59 -25.55 -0.63
N GLU A 194 2.37 -24.54 0.20
CA GLU A 194 2.06 -23.18 -0.27
C GLU A 194 3.19 -22.61 -1.13
N LEU A 195 4.46 -22.82 -0.77
CA LEU A 195 5.62 -22.40 -1.56
C LEU A 195 5.59 -23.00 -2.98
N ILE A 196 5.27 -24.28 -3.10
CA ILE A 196 5.24 -24.96 -4.40
C ILE A 196 4.06 -24.45 -5.25
N ILE A 197 2.89 -24.25 -4.63
CA ILE A 197 1.71 -23.68 -5.31
C ILE A 197 1.99 -22.25 -5.78
N ASP A 198 2.53 -21.42 -4.93
CA ASP A 198 2.90 -20.03 -5.24
C ASP A 198 3.87 -19.94 -6.42
N ASN A 199 4.99 -20.67 -6.33
CA ASN A 199 5.99 -20.72 -7.39
C ASN A 199 5.40 -21.28 -8.69
N TRP A 200 4.49 -22.22 -8.62
CA TRP A 200 3.81 -22.75 -9.81
C TRP A 200 2.93 -21.67 -10.46
N LEU A 201 2.11 -20.97 -9.67
CA LEU A 201 1.26 -19.87 -10.16
C LEU A 201 2.10 -18.76 -10.80
N TYR A 202 3.21 -18.39 -10.16
CA TYR A 202 4.14 -17.40 -10.67
C TYR A 202 4.75 -17.83 -12.00
N MET A 203 5.29 -19.05 -12.10
CA MET A 203 5.91 -19.57 -13.34
C MET A 203 4.88 -19.75 -14.46
N ALA A 204 3.64 -20.08 -14.13
CA ALA A 204 2.53 -20.19 -15.10
C ALA A 204 1.95 -18.83 -15.50
N GLY A 205 2.50 -17.71 -15.04
CA GLY A 205 2.03 -16.35 -15.35
C GLY A 205 0.65 -16.02 -14.76
N VAL A 206 0.22 -16.74 -13.71
CA VAL A 206 -1.07 -16.54 -13.07
C VAL A 206 -0.93 -15.51 -11.95
N VAL A 207 -1.55 -14.35 -12.12
CA VAL A 207 -1.59 -13.31 -11.09
C VAL A 207 -2.37 -13.81 -9.88
N HIS A 208 -1.76 -13.74 -8.72
CA HIS A 208 -2.35 -14.20 -7.46
C HIS A 208 -2.01 -13.27 -6.30
N ALA A 209 -2.80 -13.34 -5.23
CA ALA A 209 -2.52 -12.70 -3.96
C ALA A 209 -2.50 -13.76 -2.87
N TYR A 210 -1.45 -13.77 -2.06
CA TYR A 210 -1.30 -14.68 -0.91
C TYR A 210 -2.03 -14.11 0.32
N GLU A 211 -2.61 -15.00 1.13
CA GLU A 211 -3.33 -14.66 2.39
C GLU A 211 -4.38 -13.55 2.24
N ARG A 212 -5.31 -13.75 1.31
CA ARG A 212 -6.39 -12.79 1.13
C ARG A 212 -7.55 -13.03 2.09
N PRO A 213 -7.90 -12.05 2.95
CA PRO A 213 -9.13 -12.13 3.75
C PRO A 213 -10.36 -12.17 2.86
N LEU A 214 -11.33 -13.02 3.19
CA LEU A 214 -12.64 -13.00 2.54
C LEU A 214 -13.36 -11.68 2.89
N PRO A 215 -14.11 -11.08 1.94
CA PRO A 215 -14.84 -9.83 2.17
C PRO A 215 -16.14 -10.05 2.96
N ILE A 216 -16.02 -10.63 4.15
CA ILE A 216 -17.10 -10.96 5.07
C ILE A 216 -16.72 -10.55 6.51
N ALA A 217 -17.71 -10.53 7.40
CA ALA A 217 -17.48 -10.13 8.80
C ALA A 217 -16.63 -11.13 9.60
N THR A 218 -16.54 -12.39 9.15
CA THR A 218 -15.74 -13.44 9.81
C THR A 218 -14.30 -13.38 9.33
N GLU A 219 -13.32 -13.47 10.23
CA GLU A 219 -11.89 -13.46 9.90
C GLU A 219 -11.44 -14.80 9.29
N ILE A 220 -11.82 -15.04 8.03
CA ILE A 220 -11.33 -16.19 7.25
C ILE A 220 -10.39 -15.65 6.17
N VAL A 221 -9.21 -16.25 6.11
CA VAL A 221 -8.16 -15.91 5.14
C VAL A 221 -7.95 -17.09 4.22
N SER A 222 -8.02 -16.86 2.90
CA SER A 222 -7.65 -17.87 1.91
C SER A 222 -6.13 -17.93 1.75
N ASP A 223 -5.58 -19.07 1.33
CA ASP A 223 -4.16 -19.14 1.03
C ASP A 223 -3.83 -18.32 -0.21
N PHE A 224 -4.62 -18.44 -1.28
CA PHE A 224 -4.45 -17.62 -2.48
C PHE A 224 -5.78 -17.11 -3.02
N TYR A 225 -5.71 -15.97 -3.70
CA TYR A 225 -6.82 -15.40 -4.47
C TYR A 225 -6.36 -15.06 -5.88
N LEU A 226 -7.12 -15.49 -6.89
CA LEU A 226 -6.85 -15.26 -8.30
C LEU A 226 -7.82 -14.22 -8.86
N PRO A 227 -7.38 -12.94 -9.04
CA PRO A 227 -8.27 -11.84 -9.44
C PRO A 227 -8.94 -12.05 -10.79
N SER A 228 -8.22 -12.67 -11.74
CA SER A 228 -8.71 -12.90 -13.11
C SER A 228 -9.93 -13.81 -13.19
N GLY A 229 -10.02 -14.81 -12.31
CA GLY A 229 -11.16 -15.74 -12.21
C GLY A 229 -12.07 -15.46 -11.02
N LYS A 230 -11.71 -14.49 -10.16
CA LYS A 230 -12.37 -14.20 -8.87
C LYS A 230 -12.52 -15.45 -7.98
N VAL A 231 -11.58 -16.36 -8.06
CA VAL A 231 -11.58 -17.66 -7.37
C VAL A 231 -10.50 -17.68 -6.30
N TYR A 232 -10.80 -18.36 -5.21
CA TYR A 232 -9.88 -18.60 -4.10
C TYR A 232 -9.25 -19.96 -4.23
N ILE A 233 -8.02 -20.11 -3.71
CA ILE A 233 -7.36 -21.42 -3.56
C ILE A 233 -7.12 -21.66 -2.07
N GLN A 234 -7.45 -22.85 -1.60
CA GLN A 234 -7.15 -23.30 -0.25
C GLN A 234 -6.30 -24.58 -0.32
N PHE A 235 -5.16 -24.57 0.33
CA PHE A 235 -4.32 -25.75 0.48
C PHE A 235 -4.61 -26.45 1.81
N TRP A 236 -5.05 -27.70 1.72
CA TRP A 236 -5.41 -28.51 2.90
C TRP A 236 -4.25 -29.38 3.40
N GLY A 237 -3.08 -28.76 3.54
CA GLY A 237 -1.89 -29.38 4.10
C GLY A 237 -1.12 -28.43 5.01
N SER A 238 -0.29 -28.98 5.88
CA SER A 238 0.62 -28.20 6.70
C SER A 238 1.90 -28.97 6.98
N ASP A 239 3.01 -28.26 7.23
CA ASP A 239 4.27 -28.88 7.65
C ASP A 239 4.19 -29.50 9.05
N LYS A 240 3.12 -29.24 9.80
CA LYS A 240 2.88 -29.73 11.18
C LYS A 240 1.95 -30.95 11.26
N GLY A 241 1.41 -31.44 10.13
CA GLY A 241 0.49 -32.60 10.07
C GLY A 241 -0.82 -32.31 9.36
N ALA A 242 -1.77 -33.23 9.46
CA ALA A 242 -3.08 -33.10 8.83
C ALA A 242 -3.91 -31.97 9.45
N ILE A 243 -4.62 -31.22 8.59
CA ILE A 243 -5.56 -30.17 9.02
C ILE A 243 -6.75 -30.83 9.72
N ASP A 244 -7.26 -30.19 10.76
CA ASP A 244 -8.47 -30.63 11.45
C ASP A 244 -9.67 -30.62 10.49
N ASN A 245 -10.28 -31.79 10.29
CA ASN A 245 -11.43 -31.97 9.41
C ASN A 245 -12.59 -31.03 9.76
N LYS A 246 -12.78 -30.72 11.05
CA LYS A 246 -13.82 -29.81 11.50
C LYS A 246 -13.57 -28.36 11.06
N GLN A 247 -12.31 -27.94 11.09
CA GLN A 247 -11.92 -26.61 10.59
C GLN A 247 -12.13 -26.52 9.08
N LYS A 248 -11.74 -27.58 8.34
CA LYS A 248 -11.94 -27.67 6.90
C LYS A 248 -13.42 -27.55 6.53
N GLU A 249 -14.30 -28.38 7.13
CA GLU A 249 -15.74 -28.35 6.90
C GLU A 249 -16.35 -26.97 7.19
N THR A 250 -15.92 -26.33 8.28
CA THR A 250 -16.38 -24.98 8.64
C THR A 250 -15.99 -23.97 7.57
N THR A 251 -14.75 -24.02 7.10
CA THR A 251 -14.24 -23.12 6.07
C THR A 251 -14.97 -23.34 4.74
N GLN A 252 -15.09 -24.57 4.27
CA GLN A 252 -15.83 -24.92 3.05
C GLN A 252 -17.30 -24.43 3.08
N LYS A 253 -17.94 -24.56 4.24
CA LYS A 253 -19.32 -24.09 4.46
C LYS A 253 -19.42 -22.58 4.24
N VAL A 254 -18.46 -21.81 4.76
CA VAL A 254 -18.46 -20.35 4.59
C VAL A 254 -18.29 -19.95 3.13
N TYR A 255 -17.38 -20.57 2.38
CA TYR A 255 -17.24 -20.28 0.94
C TYR A 255 -18.57 -20.54 0.21
N LYS A 256 -19.24 -21.67 0.50
CA LYS A 256 -20.50 -22.05 -0.12
C LYS A 256 -21.65 -21.11 0.26
N GLU A 257 -21.77 -20.74 1.53
CA GLU A 257 -22.84 -19.85 2.03
C GLU A 257 -22.75 -18.44 1.45
N HIS A 258 -21.54 -17.96 1.17
CA HIS A 258 -21.34 -16.63 0.60
C HIS A 258 -21.15 -16.64 -0.93
N GLY A 259 -21.25 -17.79 -1.56
CA GLY A 259 -21.15 -17.92 -3.02
C GLY A 259 -19.76 -17.61 -3.59
N PHE A 260 -18.72 -17.87 -2.82
CA PHE A 260 -17.34 -17.74 -3.28
C PHE A 260 -16.86 -19.02 -3.96
N ASP A 261 -16.24 -18.86 -5.10
CA ASP A 261 -15.59 -19.95 -5.82
C ASP A 261 -14.30 -20.38 -5.13
N LEU A 262 -14.12 -21.67 -4.94
CA LEU A 262 -13.00 -22.26 -4.24
C LEU A 262 -12.37 -23.40 -5.03
N ILE A 263 -11.06 -23.34 -5.23
CA ILE A 263 -10.22 -24.46 -5.66
C ILE A 263 -9.56 -25.04 -4.41
N GLU A 264 -9.69 -26.34 -4.23
CA GLU A 264 -9.09 -27.07 -3.11
C GLU A 264 -7.90 -27.88 -3.60
N ILE A 265 -6.76 -27.71 -2.94
CA ILE A 265 -5.51 -28.42 -3.21
C ILE A 265 -5.13 -29.24 -1.97
N TYR A 266 -4.75 -30.45 -2.20
CA TYR A 266 -4.36 -31.41 -1.15
C TYR A 266 -2.88 -31.76 -1.22
N PRO A 267 -2.27 -32.28 -0.16
CA PRO A 267 -0.86 -32.71 -0.17
C PRO A 267 -0.50 -33.70 -1.28
N GLU A 268 -1.42 -34.58 -1.64
CA GLU A 268 -1.28 -35.55 -2.73
C GLU A 268 -1.24 -34.90 -4.13
N ASP A 269 -1.77 -33.67 -4.27
CA ASP A 269 -1.79 -32.95 -5.55
C ASP A 269 -0.44 -32.25 -5.82
N ILE A 270 0.30 -31.91 -4.76
CA ILE A 270 1.54 -31.14 -4.86
C ILE A 270 2.56 -31.71 -5.85
N PRO A 271 2.82 -33.03 -5.90
CA PRO A 271 3.76 -33.60 -6.87
C PRO A 271 3.30 -33.48 -8.33
N ASN A 272 2.02 -33.23 -8.58
CA ASN A 272 1.39 -33.27 -9.90
C ASN A 272 0.63 -31.98 -10.25
N LEU A 273 1.03 -30.81 -9.73
CA LEU A 273 0.35 -29.54 -9.95
C LEU A 273 0.19 -29.18 -11.44
N ASP A 274 1.15 -29.56 -12.29
CA ASP A 274 1.06 -29.34 -13.74
C ASP A 274 -0.14 -30.06 -14.40
N SER A 275 -0.62 -31.13 -13.77
CA SER A 275 -1.79 -31.86 -14.24
C SER A 275 -3.08 -31.46 -13.51
N VAL A 276 -2.97 -30.99 -12.27
CA VAL A 276 -4.10 -30.69 -11.39
C VAL A 276 -4.60 -29.24 -11.59
N LEU A 277 -3.71 -28.26 -11.54
CA LEU A 277 -4.10 -26.85 -11.56
C LEU A 277 -4.66 -26.37 -12.92
N PRO A 278 -4.09 -26.70 -14.09
CA PRO A 278 -4.58 -26.16 -15.35
C PRO A 278 -6.06 -26.48 -15.66
N PRO A 279 -6.58 -27.71 -15.46
CA PRO A 279 -8.00 -27.98 -15.67
C PRO A 279 -8.91 -27.27 -14.66
N LEU A 280 -8.49 -27.11 -13.42
CA LEU A 280 -9.23 -26.37 -12.40
C LEU A 280 -9.29 -24.89 -12.73
N LEU A 281 -8.17 -24.27 -13.09
CA LEU A 281 -8.09 -22.84 -13.46
C LEU A 281 -8.93 -22.52 -14.70
N ARG A 282 -8.97 -23.44 -15.68
CA ARG A 282 -9.80 -23.27 -16.90
C ARG A 282 -11.28 -23.13 -16.61
N GLN A 283 -11.80 -23.77 -15.55
CA GLN A 283 -13.21 -23.65 -15.16
C GLN A 283 -13.59 -22.19 -14.82
N PHE A 284 -12.60 -21.40 -14.39
CA PHE A 284 -12.74 -19.99 -14.05
C PHE A 284 -12.18 -19.05 -15.13
N GLY A 285 -11.95 -19.56 -16.35
CA GLY A 285 -11.44 -18.77 -17.48
C GLY A 285 -9.97 -18.35 -17.36
N ILE A 286 -9.22 -18.91 -16.41
CA ILE A 286 -7.81 -18.61 -16.20
C ILE A 286 -6.97 -19.50 -17.08
N LYS A 287 -6.07 -18.89 -17.87
CA LYS A 287 -5.07 -19.60 -18.70
C LYS A 287 -3.75 -19.64 -17.93
N ALA A 288 -3.20 -20.82 -17.74
CA ALA A 288 -1.83 -21.06 -17.29
C ALA A 288 -0.96 -21.38 -18.52
N TYR A 289 0.22 -20.79 -18.61
CA TYR A 289 1.15 -20.94 -19.73
C TYR A 289 2.37 -21.76 -19.30
#